data_e57c47ce65b280461280f0bbd7f191d0
#
_entry.id   e57c47ce65b280461280f0bbd7f191d0
#
_cell.length_a   1.000
_cell.length_b   1.000
_cell.length_c   1.000
_cell.angle_alpha   90.00
_cell.angle_beta   90.00
_cell.angle_gamma   90.00
#
_symmetry.space_group_name_H-M   'P 1'
#
loop_
_entity.id
_entity.type
_entity.pdbx_description
1 polymer ?
#
loop_
_entity_poly.entity_id
_entity_poly.type
_entity_poly.pdbx_seq_one_letter_code
_entity_poly.pdbx_strand_id
1 'polypeptide(L)'
;MFSRNPLVPELIVTSLNTSLVFWVEQLGFTIAYQRAEEGFAYLDLNGAQIMLEEYDPGAGQWLTDALQAPFGRGINLQIDVPAVAPILQRLASLGWPLFRNVEDAWYRAGEVEAGQRQFIVQAPDGYLVRLVERLGERPCIQA
;
A
#
# COMPACT_ATOMS: atom_id res chain seq x y z
N MET A 1 20.07 10.18 -2.43
CA MET A 1 19.04 10.53 -3.46
C MET A 1 18.26 9.28 -3.82
N PHE A 2 16.95 9.35 -3.78
CA PHE A 2 16.13 8.21 -4.16
C PHE A 2 16.02 8.11 -5.69
N SER A 3 15.77 6.90 -6.21
CA SER A 3 15.52 6.67 -7.63
C SER A 3 14.02 6.53 -7.86
N ARG A 4 13.51 7.18 -8.89
CA ARG A 4 12.11 7.04 -9.28
C ARG A 4 11.90 5.75 -10.06
N ASN A 5 10.86 5.00 -9.68
CA ASN A 5 10.45 3.83 -10.43
C ASN A 5 9.62 4.22 -11.66
N PRO A 6 9.64 3.40 -12.73
CA PRO A 6 8.85 3.70 -13.93
C PRO A 6 7.34 3.72 -13.67
N LEU A 7 6.85 2.92 -12.74
CA LEU A 7 5.44 2.88 -12.37
C LEU A 7 5.28 3.39 -10.96
N VAL A 8 4.50 4.47 -10.80
CA VAL A 8 4.21 5.05 -9.48
C VAL A 8 2.72 5.39 -9.43
N PRO A 9 1.92 4.65 -8.65
CA PRO A 9 0.52 5.01 -8.43
C PRO A 9 0.40 6.34 -7.69
N GLU A 10 -0.56 7.16 -8.10
CA GLU A 10 -0.92 8.37 -7.39
C GLU A 10 -2.33 8.21 -6.83
N LEU A 11 -2.46 8.38 -5.53
CA LEU A 11 -3.71 8.18 -4.79
C LEU A 11 -4.23 9.55 -4.32
N ILE A 12 -5.48 9.85 -4.66
CA ILE A 12 -6.17 11.01 -4.07
C ILE A 12 -6.66 10.59 -2.69
N VAL A 13 -6.39 11.43 -1.69
CA VAL A 13 -6.76 11.18 -0.29
C VAL A 13 -7.56 12.37 0.25
N THR A 14 -8.38 12.13 1.27
CA THR A 14 -9.18 13.22 1.87
C THR A 14 -8.35 14.10 2.81
N SER A 15 -7.35 13.51 3.46
CA SER A 15 -6.44 14.22 4.37
C SER A 15 -5.02 13.69 4.20
N LEU A 16 -4.12 14.54 3.75
CA LEU A 16 -2.72 14.15 3.61
C LEU A 16 -2.12 13.76 4.96
N ASN A 17 -2.38 14.55 6.01
CA ASN A 17 -1.83 14.27 7.34
C ASN A 17 -2.27 12.92 7.88
N THR A 18 -3.57 12.60 7.79
CA THR A 18 -4.10 11.31 8.22
C THR A 18 -3.49 10.17 7.41
N SER A 19 -3.34 10.36 6.11
CA SER A 19 -2.75 9.35 5.22
C SER A 19 -1.27 9.15 5.52
N LEU A 20 -0.53 10.19 5.82
CA LEU A 20 0.89 10.08 6.19
C LEU A 20 1.09 9.31 7.49
N VAL A 21 0.20 9.48 8.48
CA VAL A 21 0.25 8.67 9.70
C VAL A 21 0.14 7.19 9.34
N PHE A 22 -0.79 6.82 8.47
CA PHE A 22 -0.97 5.43 8.06
C PHE A 22 0.24 4.92 7.26
N TRP A 23 0.59 5.60 6.18
CA TRP A 23 1.63 5.11 5.26
C TRP A 23 3.03 5.17 5.86
N VAL A 24 3.35 6.25 6.59
CA VAL A 24 4.70 6.45 7.14
C VAL A 24 4.84 5.78 8.51
N GLU A 25 3.97 6.13 9.45
CA GLU A 25 4.13 5.67 10.83
C GLU A 25 3.73 4.22 11.01
N GLN A 26 2.69 3.76 10.32
CA GLN A 26 2.19 2.39 10.48
C GLN A 26 2.84 1.42 9.50
N LEU A 27 2.85 1.73 8.20
CA LEU A 27 3.41 0.84 7.19
C LEU A 27 4.92 0.94 7.05
N GLY A 28 5.51 2.07 7.40
CA GLY A 28 6.97 2.22 7.38
C GLY A 28 7.54 2.91 6.15
N PHE A 29 6.71 3.54 5.32
CA PHE A 29 7.20 4.33 4.20
C PHE A 29 7.99 5.53 4.69
N THR A 30 8.94 5.99 3.87
CA THR A 30 9.63 7.27 4.07
C THR A 30 9.12 8.29 3.06
N ILE A 31 9.16 9.55 3.46
CA ILE A 31 8.83 10.65 2.56
C ILE A 31 10.09 10.97 1.75
N ALA A 32 10.05 10.66 0.44
CA ALA A 32 11.17 11.01 -0.45
C ALA A 32 11.21 12.53 -0.65
N TYR A 33 10.07 13.13 -0.89
CA TYR A 33 9.87 14.58 -0.86
C TYR A 33 8.37 14.88 -0.76
N GLN A 34 8.06 16.13 -0.41
CA GLN A 34 6.67 16.57 -0.34
C GLN A 34 6.55 18.04 -0.74
N ARG A 35 5.36 18.40 -1.16
CA ARG A 35 4.94 19.77 -1.35
C ARG A 35 3.70 20.00 -0.48
N ALA A 36 3.93 20.26 0.81
CA ALA A 36 2.85 20.37 1.81
C ALA A 36 1.83 21.43 1.41
N GLU A 37 2.28 22.55 0.81
CA GLU A 37 1.44 23.63 0.33
C GLU A 37 0.50 23.20 -0.81
N GLU A 38 0.82 22.12 -1.51
CA GLU A 38 -0.01 21.56 -2.55
C GLU A 38 -0.74 20.29 -2.09
N GLY A 39 -0.58 19.89 -0.84
CA GLY A 39 -1.16 18.65 -0.31
C GLY A 39 -0.57 17.40 -0.93
N PHE A 40 0.71 17.41 -1.30
CA PHE A 40 1.37 16.35 -2.05
C PHE A 40 2.53 15.73 -1.28
N ALA A 41 2.66 14.40 -1.35
CA ALA A 41 3.81 13.67 -0.84
C ALA A 41 4.18 12.51 -1.77
N TYR A 42 5.49 12.30 -1.95
CA TYR A 42 6.04 11.15 -2.67
C TYR A 42 6.68 10.22 -1.65
N LEU A 43 6.22 8.97 -1.61
CA LEU A 43 6.61 7.99 -0.57
C LEU A 43 7.38 6.83 -1.17
N ASP A 44 8.31 6.30 -0.40
CA ASP A 44 9.14 5.15 -0.79
C ASP A 44 9.27 4.17 0.37
N LEU A 45 9.15 2.88 0.07
CA LEU A 45 9.46 1.79 0.99
C LEU A 45 10.26 0.74 0.25
N ASN A 46 11.59 0.83 0.34
CA ASN A 46 12.51 -0.12 -0.31
C ASN A 46 12.21 -0.30 -1.80
N GLY A 47 11.85 0.77 -2.50
CA GLY A 47 11.52 0.77 -3.92
C GLY A 47 10.03 0.63 -4.24
N ALA A 48 9.18 0.27 -3.29
CA ALA A 48 7.75 0.43 -3.46
C ALA A 48 7.40 1.91 -3.35
N GLN A 49 6.83 2.51 -4.38
CA GLN A 49 6.64 3.96 -4.45
C GLN A 49 5.19 4.29 -4.75
N ILE A 50 4.69 5.28 -4.04
CA ILE A 50 3.37 5.87 -4.28
C ILE A 50 3.44 7.38 -4.10
N MET A 51 2.50 8.07 -4.72
CA MET A 51 2.26 9.49 -4.50
C MET A 51 0.90 9.65 -3.83
N LEU A 52 0.81 10.62 -2.92
CA LEU A 52 -0.44 11.01 -2.28
C LEU A 52 -0.72 12.45 -2.62
N GLU A 53 -1.95 12.75 -2.98
CA GLU A 53 -2.42 14.11 -3.21
C GLU A 53 -3.75 14.32 -2.51
N GLU A 54 -3.81 15.36 -1.67
CA GLU A 54 -5.04 15.69 -0.97
C GLU A 54 -6.10 16.22 -1.93
N TYR A 55 -7.32 15.74 -1.80
CA TYR A 55 -8.43 16.17 -2.65
C TYR A 55 -8.68 17.66 -2.51
N ASP A 56 -8.71 18.37 -3.64
CA ASP A 56 -9.02 19.79 -3.72
C ASP A 56 -9.95 20.01 -4.91
N PRO A 57 -11.25 20.26 -4.66
CA PRO A 57 -12.23 20.41 -5.73
C PRO A 57 -11.91 21.50 -6.75
N GLY A 58 -11.12 22.51 -6.35
CA GLY A 58 -10.75 23.61 -7.24
C GLY A 58 -9.49 23.39 -8.04
N ALA A 59 -8.78 22.28 -7.83
CA ALA A 59 -7.44 22.07 -8.43
C ALA A 59 -7.44 21.36 -9.78
N GLY A 60 -8.59 20.88 -10.27
CA GLY A 60 -8.68 20.18 -11.55
C GLY A 60 -7.97 18.84 -11.56
N GLN A 61 -8.00 18.14 -10.44
CA GLN A 61 -7.38 16.83 -10.30
C GLN A 61 -8.02 15.80 -11.22
N TRP A 62 -7.24 14.79 -11.63
CA TRP A 62 -7.67 13.76 -12.58
C TRP A 62 -8.49 12.68 -11.87
N LEU A 63 -9.80 12.79 -11.97
CA LEU A 63 -10.76 11.82 -11.44
C LEU A 63 -11.63 11.31 -12.58
N THR A 64 -11.83 10.01 -12.65
CA THR A 64 -12.70 9.40 -13.68
C THR A 64 -14.17 9.62 -13.36
N ASP A 65 -14.49 9.80 -12.07
CA ASP A 65 -15.84 10.08 -11.59
C ASP A 65 -15.72 10.65 -10.16
N ALA A 66 -16.82 11.03 -9.56
CA ALA A 66 -16.86 11.55 -8.20
C ALA A 66 -16.25 10.55 -7.21
N LEU A 67 -15.47 11.08 -6.26
CA LEU A 67 -14.89 10.26 -5.19
C LEU A 67 -15.99 9.75 -4.26
N GLN A 68 -15.95 8.47 -3.95
CA GLN A 68 -16.89 7.83 -3.05
C GLN A 68 -16.16 6.78 -2.21
N ALA A 69 -16.27 6.90 -0.89
CA ALA A 69 -15.69 5.92 0.03
C ALA A 69 -16.37 4.55 -0.12
N PRO A 70 -15.65 3.44 0.00
CA PRO A 70 -14.20 3.33 0.05
C PRO A 70 -13.55 3.63 -1.30
N PHE A 71 -12.43 4.40 -1.27
CA PHE A 71 -11.69 4.75 -2.49
C PHE A 71 -10.96 3.53 -3.04
N GLY A 72 -10.70 3.55 -4.36
CA GLY A 72 -9.91 2.51 -5.00
C GLY A 72 -10.61 1.18 -5.15
N ARG A 73 -11.91 1.20 -5.36
CA ARG A 73 -12.70 -0.02 -5.57
C ARG A 73 -12.19 -0.80 -6.78
N GLY A 74 -11.82 -2.08 -6.56
CA GLY A 74 -11.31 -2.94 -7.62
C GLY A 74 -9.80 -2.95 -7.79
N ILE A 75 -9.05 -2.20 -6.95
CA ILE A 75 -7.58 -2.22 -6.95
C ILE A 75 -7.06 -2.59 -5.57
N ASN A 76 -5.97 -3.35 -5.53
CA ASN A 76 -5.14 -3.48 -4.34
C ASN A 76 -3.69 -3.29 -4.72
N LEU A 77 -2.90 -2.77 -3.78
CA LEU A 77 -1.48 -2.54 -4.00
C LEU A 77 -0.71 -3.60 -3.22
N GLN A 78 0.04 -4.43 -3.94
CA GLN A 78 0.91 -5.43 -3.32
C GLN A 78 2.29 -4.83 -3.09
N ILE A 79 2.76 -4.91 -1.85
CA ILE A 79 4.03 -4.33 -1.43
C ILE A 79 4.86 -5.40 -0.74
N ASP A 80 6.05 -5.67 -1.27
CA ASP A 80 7.00 -6.58 -0.63
C ASP A 80 7.66 -5.90 0.55
N VAL A 81 7.71 -6.60 1.68
CA VAL A 81 8.40 -6.14 2.90
C VAL A 81 9.31 -7.25 3.42
N PRO A 82 10.38 -6.90 4.16
CA PRO A 82 11.25 -7.93 4.74
C PRO A 82 10.54 -8.85 5.73
N ALA A 83 9.58 -8.31 6.52
CA ALA A 83 8.79 -9.07 7.47
C ALA A 83 7.46 -8.36 7.72
N VAL A 84 6.38 -9.13 7.81
CA VAL A 84 5.05 -8.55 8.10
C VAL A 84 4.83 -8.31 9.59
N ALA A 85 5.53 -9.02 10.46
CA ALA A 85 5.31 -8.97 11.91
C ALA A 85 5.43 -7.55 12.51
N PRO A 86 6.46 -6.74 12.20
CA PRO A 86 6.57 -5.40 12.77
C PRO A 86 5.40 -4.49 12.37
N ILE A 87 4.92 -4.62 11.13
CA ILE A 87 3.80 -3.82 10.64
C ILE A 87 2.51 -4.25 11.35
N LEU A 88 2.28 -5.55 11.47
CA LEU A 88 1.13 -6.08 12.21
C LEU A 88 1.09 -5.58 13.66
N GLN A 89 2.26 -5.53 14.32
CA GLN A 89 2.36 -5.02 15.69
C GLN A 89 1.98 -3.55 15.78
N ARG A 90 2.45 -2.72 14.86
CA ARG A 90 2.12 -1.29 14.84
C ARG A 90 0.63 -1.06 14.60
N LEU A 91 0.04 -1.79 13.67
CA LEU A 91 -1.41 -1.70 13.39
C LEU A 91 -2.23 -2.16 14.60
N ALA A 92 -1.84 -3.27 15.23
CA ALA A 92 -2.54 -3.79 16.41
C ALA A 92 -2.46 -2.83 17.60
N SER A 93 -1.31 -2.17 17.80
CA SER A 93 -1.14 -1.22 18.92
C SER A 93 -2.06 0.00 18.81
N LEU A 94 -2.50 0.32 17.59
CA LEU A 94 -3.42 1.42 17.33
C LEU A 94 -4.87 0.95 17.15
N GLY A 95 -5.13 -0.35 17.32
CA GLY A 95 -6.45 -0.91 17.09
C GLY A 95 -6.93 -0.81 15.65
N TRP A 96 -6.00 -0.74 14.69
CA TRP A 96 -6.36 -0.62 13.27
C TRP A 96 -6.77 -1.99 12.74
N PRO A 97 -8.01 -2.18 12.27
CA PRO A 97 -8.49 -3.48 11.84
C PRO A 97 -7.83 -3.92 10.53
N LEU A 98 -7.65 -5.24 10.38
CA LEU A 98 -7.20 -5.81 9.11
C LEU A 98 -8.42 -6.12 8.23
N PHE A 99 -8.26 -5.91 6.93
CA PHE A 99 -9.26 -6.33 5.94
C PHE A 99 -9.22 -7.85 5.77
N ARG A 100 -8.01 -8.43 5.72
CA ARG A 100 -7.79 -9.89 5.77
C ARG A 100 -6.66 -10.19 6.73
N ASN A 101 -6.89 -11.20 7.56
CA ASN A 101 -5.87 -11.65 8.52
C ASN A 101 -4.67 -12.23 7.81
N VAL A 102 -3.54 -12.29 8.53
CA VAL A 102 -2.31 -12.86 7.99
C VAL A 102 -2.52 -14.32 7.63
N GLU A 103 -2.00 -14.71 6.46
CA GLU A 103 -2.03 -16.07 5.95
C GLU A 103 -0.80 -16.36 5.12
N ASP A 104 -0.40 -17.64 5.05
CA ASP A 104 0.59 -18.10 4.10
C ASP A 104 -0.16 -18.61 2.86
N ALA A 105 0.20 -18.09 1.69
CA ALA A 105 -0.43 -18.44 0.44
C ALA A 105 0.61 -18.81 -0.60
N TRP A 106 0.28 -19.77 -1.46
CA TRP A 106 1.14 -20.24 -2.53
C TRP A 106 0.39 -20.08 -3.84
N TYR A 107 0.98 -19.30 -4.74
CA TYR A 107 0.36 -18.98 -6.03
C TYR A 107 1.18 -19.56 -7.16
N ARG A 108 0.50 -20.14 -8.14
CA ARG A 108 1.17 -20.66 -9.33
C ARG A 108 1.79 -19.50 -10.12
N ALA A 109 3.09 -19.65 -10.41
CA ALA A 109 3.86 -18.69 -11.20
C ALA A 109 4.64 -19.49 -12.26
N GLY A 110 3.96 -19.81 -13.39
CA GLY A 110 4.53 -20.68 -14.40
C GLY A 110 4.60 -22.12 -13.93
N GLU A 111 5.82 -22.67 -13.82
CA GLU A 111 6.06 -24.08 -13.44
C GLU A 111 6.29 -24.27 -11.94
N VAL A 112 6.32 -23.18 -11.18
CA VAL A 112 6.54 -23.21 -9.74
C VAL A 112 5.37 -22.53 -9.03
N GLU A 113 5.31 -22.72 -7.71
CA GLU A 113 4.46 -21.93 -6.84
C GLU A 113 5.33 -20.96 -6.04
N ALA A 114 4.94 -19.69 -6.04
CA ALA A 114 5.56 -18.66 -5.21
C ALA A 114 4.80 -18.52 -3.91
N GLY A 115 5.50 -18.60 -2.79
CA GLY A 115 4.93 -18.50 -1.45
C GLY A 115 5.09 -17.13 -0.87
N GLN A 116 4.03 -16.67 -0.18
CA GLN A 116 4.08 -15.38 0.51
C GLN A 116 3.21 -15.41 1.77
N ARG A 117 3.75 -14.79 2.81
CA ARG A 117 2.99 -14.46 4.01
C ARG A 117 2.42 -13.09 3.82
N GLN A 118 1.11 -12.96 3.89
CA GLN A 118 0.43 -11.73 3.50
C GLN A 118 -0.73 -11.39 4.43
N PHE A 119 -1.04 -10.12 4.49
CA PHE A 119 -2.28 -9.62 5.05
C PHE A 119 -2.73 -8.40 4.24
N ILE A 120 -3.99 -8.01 4.38
CA ILE A 120 -4.54 -6.85 3.68
C ILE A 120 -5.12 -5.89 4.72
N VAL A 121 -4.79 -4.61 4.55
CA VAL A 121 -5.29 -3.53 5.40
C VAL A 121 -5.84 -2.43 4.50
N GLN A 122 -6.85 -1.70 4.98
CA GLN A 122 -7.37 -0.53 4.27
C GLN A 122 -6.69 0.73 4.77
N ALA A 123 -6.24 1.56 3.84
CA ALA A 123 -5.81 2.92 4.12
C ALA A 123 -7.01 3.75 4.61
N PRO A 124 -6.81 4.93 5.20
CA PRO A 124 -7.90 5.72 5.78
C PRO A 124 -9.09 5.96 4.86
N ASP A 125 -8.86 6.14 3.55
CA ASP A 125 -9.92 6.39 2.58
C ASP A 125 -10.48 5.12 1.93
N GLY A 126 -9.88 3.95 2.21
CA GLY A 126 -10.39 2.68 1.74
C GLY A 126 -9.49 1.90 0.79
N TYR A 127 -8.40 2.48 0.28
CA TYR A 127 -7.48 1.75 -0.61
C TYR A 127 -6.97 0.49 0.06
N LEU A 128 -7.03 -0.64 -0.65
CA LEU A 128 -6.51 -1.92 -0.14
C LEU A 128 -5.01 -2.01 -0.35
N VAL A 129 -4.30 -2.34 0.72
CA VAL A 129 -2.85 -2.52 0.72
C VAL A 129 -2.54 -3.94 1.18
N ARG A 130 -1.85 -4.70 0.33
CA ARG A 130 -1.44 -6.07 0.63
C ARG A 130 0.05 -6.10 0.92
N LEU A 131 0.41 -6.38 2.17
CA LEU A 131 1.80 -6.48 2.62
C LEU A 131 2.24 -7.93 2.49
N VAL A 132 3.40 -8.16 1.89
CA VAL A 132 3.85 -9.49 1.48
C VAL A 132 5.28 -9.72 1.93
N GLU A 133 5.49 -10.81 2.67
CA GLU A 133 6.80 -11.35 3.00
C GLU A 133 7.02 -12.60 2.16
N ARG A 134 8.09 -12.64 1.36
CA ARG A 134 8.36 -13.77 0.48
C ARG A 134 8.80 -14.99 1.26
N LEU A 135 8.19 -16.15 0.95
CA LEU A 135 8.51 -17.44 1.56
C LEU A 135 9.35 -18.34 0.65
N GLY A 136 9.58 -17.90 -0.60
CA GLY A 136 10.33 -18.69 -1.58
C GLY A 136 9.44 -19.36 -2.60
N GLU A 137 10.02 -20.34 -3.29
CA GLU A 137 9.33 -21.09 -4.35
C GLU A 137 9.32 -22.58 -4.02
N ARG A 138 8.35 -23.29 -4.57
CA ARG A 138 8.27 -24.75 -4.50
C ARG A 138 7.72 -25.28 -5.82
N PRO A 139 7.97 -26.59 -6.15
CA PRO A 139 7.36 -27.18 -7.33
C PRO A 139 5.84 -27.20 -7.24
N CYS A 140 5.18 -27.03 -8.38
CA CYS A 140 3.72 -27.18 -8.44
C CYS A 140 3.33 -28.61 -8.03
N ILE A 141 2.29 -28.71 -7.19
CA ILE A 141 1.70 -30.01 -6.86
C ILE A 141 0.84 -30.40 -8.05
N GLN A 142 1.23 -31.48 -8.74
CA GLN A 142 0.40 -32.08 -9.79
C GLN A 142 -0.64 -32.96 -9.13
N ALA A 143 -1.90 -32.66 -9.42
CA ALA A 143 -2.99 -33.51 -8.98
C ALA A 143 -3.04 -34.80 -9.83
#